data_b3ef1a3ba9e5062d15f0cd82449219f8
#
_entry.id   b3ef1a3ba9e5062d15f0cd82449219f8
#
_cell.length_a   1.000
_cell.length_b   1.000
_cell.length_c   1.000
_cell.angle_alpha   90.00
_cell.angle_beta   90.00
_cell.angle_gamma   90.00
#
_symmetry.space_group_name_H-M   'P 1'
#
loop_
_entity.id
_entity.type
_entity.pdbx_description
1 polymer ?
#
loop_
_entity_poly.entity_id
_entity_poly.type
_entity_poly.pdbx_seq_one_letter_code
_entity_poly.pdbx_strand_id
1 'polypeptide(L)'
;GVNYAVSFVLIQLLHFTVATKQPAMTAPAMAAKLKELGSGGAIEAFVDEITHLVRSQVAAVLGNVLVVFPAVLVLATLIALATGGPAISVKEAEHVLASLHLLGPSLFFAAFTGVLLFASSIIAGWTENWFVLHRMDSAIQYNPRITGILGKARAARWARFIRKNISGFA
;
A
#
# COMPACT_ATOMS: atom_id res chain seq x y z
N GLY A 1 -13.78 -5.63 2.44
CA GLY A 1 -13.46 -4.50 1.54
C GLY A 1 -13.27 -3.18 2.29
N VAL A 2 -14.31 -2.65 2.94
CA VAL A 2 -14.29 -1.32 3.60
C VAL A 2 -13.19 -1.21 4.67
N ASN A 3 -13.02 -2.21 5.52
CA ASN A 3 -11.98 -2.20 6.56
C ASN A 3 -10.56 -2.07 5.96
N TYR A 4 -10.26 -2.78 4.87
CA TYR A 4 -8.97 -2.67 4.18
C TYR A 4 -8.77 -1.28 3.57
N ALA A 5 -9.79 -0.72 2.92
CA ALA A 5 -9.71 0.61 2.35
C ALA A 5 -9.42 1.68 3.41
N VAL A 6 -10.14 1.64 4.53
CA VAL A 6 -9.91 2.55 5.67
C VAL A 6 -8.50 2.37 6.24
N SER A 7 -8.04 1.13 6.42
CA SER A 7 -6.69 0.86 6.93
C SER A 7 -5.61 1.39 5.99
N PHE A 8 -5.75 1.21 4.68
CA PHE A 8 -4.78 1.73 3.71
C PHE A 8 -4.75 3.26 3.67
N VAL A 9 -5.90 3.91 3.76
CA VAL A 9 -5.97 5.37 3.85
C VAL A 9 -5.29 5.87 5.13
N LEU A 10 -5.54 5.22 6.27
CA LEU A 10 -4.89 5.58 7.54
C LEU A 10 -3.37 5.40 7.48
N ILE A 11 -2.88 4.28 6.94
CA ILE A 11 -1.45 4.03 6.75
C ILE A 11 -0.83 5.13 5.88
N GLN A 12 -1.51 5.53 4.80
CA GLN A 12 -1.05 6.58 3.90
C GLN A 12 -1.01 7.96 4.61
N LEU A 13 -2.03 8.29 5.39
CA LEU A 13 -2.08 9.56 6.14
C LEU A 13 -1.00 9.63 7.23
N LEU A 14 -0.62 8.49 7.81
CA LEU A 14 0.48 8.38 8.76
C LEU A 14 1.86 8.36 8.07
N HIS A 15 1.91 8.52 6.76
CA HIS A 15 3.13 8.51 5.96
C HIS A 15 3.91 7.19 5.98
N PHE A 16 3.25 6.08 6.28
CA PHE A 16 3.82 4.75 6.10
C PHE A 16 3.60 4.26 4.67
N THR A 17 4.57 3.51 4.14
CA THR A 17 4.48 2.93 2.81
C THR A 17 3.87 1.53 2.87
N VAL A 18 2.82 1.31 2.10
CA VAL A 18 2.25 -0.04 1.94
C VAL A 18 3.12 -0.81 0.95
N ALA A 19 3.58 -2.00 1.33
CA ALA A 19 4.46 -2.84 0.52
C ALA A 19 3.89 -3.14 -0.89
N THR A 20 2.56 -3.19 -1.03
CA THR A 20 1.87 -3.42 -2.29
C THR A 20 2.03 -2.29 -3.32
N LYS A 21 2.39 -1.07 -2.89
CA LYS A 21 2.63 0.08 -3.78
C LYS A 21 4.07 0.19 -4.27
N GLN A 22 5.00 -0.57 -3.69
CA GLN A 22 6.42 -0.54 -4.09
C GLN A 22 6.64 -0.85 -5.58
N PRO A 23 5.99 -1.85 -6.21
CA PRO A 23 6.20 -2.14 -7.63
C PRO A 23 5.90 -0.96 -8.56
N ALA A 24 4.83 -0.22 -8.29
CA ALA A 24 4.46 0.94 -9.11
C ALA A 24 5.45 2.12 -8.95
N MET A 25 6.04 2.28 -7.77
CA MET A 25 7.01 3.35 -7.49
C MET A 25 8.41 3.00 -8.01
N THR A 26 8.80 1.73 -7.96
CA THR A 26 10.16 1.29 -8.33
C THR A 26 10.30 0.99 -9.82
N ALA A 27 9.23 0.60 -10.52
CA ALA A 27 9.27 0.29 -11.94
C ALA A 27 9.80 1.44 -12.82
N PRO A 28 9.35 2.71 -12.65
CA PRO A 28 9.91 3.83 -13.40
C PRO A 28 11.38 4.10 -13.10
N ALA A 29 11.79 3.96 -11.83
CA ALA A 29 13.19 4.13 -11.43
C ALA A 29 14.09 3.05 -12.04
N MET A 30 13.64 1.81 -12.06
CA MET A 30 14.35 0.70 -12.71
C MET A 30 14.41 0.87 -14.21
N ALA A 31 13.32 1.32 -14.86
CA ALA A 31 13.28 1.59 -16.29
C ALA A 31 14.25 2.73 -16.68
N ALA A 32 14.39 3.75 -15.86
CA ALA A 32 15.35 4.82 -16.06
C ALA A 32 16.80 4.29 -16.00
N LYS A 33 17.13 3.49 -15.00
CA LYS A 33 18.46 2.86 -14.86
C LYS A 33 18.78 1.87 -16.00
N LEU A 34 17.77 1.14 -16.51
CA LEU A 34 17.93 0.27 -17.68
C LEU A 34 18.31 1.03 -18.95
N LYS A 35 17.87 2.27 -19.13
CA LYS A 35 18.26 3.10 -20.27
C LYS A 35 19.73 3.52 -20.22
N GLU A 36 20.33 3.52 -19.05
CA GLU A 36 21.73 3.92 -18.82
C GLU A 36 22.70 2.73 -18.85
N LEU A 37 22.23 1.51 -19.16
CA LEU A 37 23.03 0.28 -19.18
C LEU A 37 24.25 0.32 -20.15
N GLY A 38 24.30 1.29 -21.05
CA GLY A 38 25.46 1.56 -21.90
C GLY A 38 26.64 2.29 -21.25
N SER A 39 26.47 2.81 -20.03
CA SER A 39 27.51 3.50 -19.27
C SER A 39 28.18 2.57 -18.25
N GLY A 40 29.47 2.74 -18.02
CA GLY A 40 30.21 1.95 -17.02
C GLY A 40 29.61 2.13 -15.63
N GLY A 41 29.39 1.01 -14.92
CA GLY A 41 28.79 0.99 -13.59
C GLY A 41 27.25 0.94 -13.53
N ALA A 42 26.55 1.07 -14.64
CA ALA A 42 25.08 1.03 -14.66
C ALA A 42 24.51 -0.35 -14.29
N ILE A 43 25.23 -1.41 -14.60
CA ILE A 43 24.83 -2.78 -14.24
C ILE A 43 24.89 -2.97 -12.73
N GLU A 44 25.97 -2.50 -12.08
CA GLU A 44 26.12 -2.57 -10.63
C GLU A 44 25.03 -1.77 -9.93
N ALA A 45 24.76 -0.54 -10.37
CA ALA A 45 23.68 0.28 -9.83
C ALA A 45 22.28 -0.36 -10.01
N PHE A 46 22.06 -1.09 -11.09
CA PHE A 46 20.83 -1.84 -11.33
C PHE A 46 20.71 -3.05 -10.40
N VAL A 47 21.79 -3.82 -10.21
CA VAL A 47 21.84 -4.96 -9.29
C VAL A 47 21.61 -4.51 -7.85
N ASP A 48 22.20 -3.39 -7.45
CA ASP A 48 22.00 -2.80 -6.11
C ASP A 48 20.52 -2.44 -5.89
N GLU A 49 19.87 -1.84 -6.88
CA GLU A 49 18.45 -1.51 -6.78
C GLU A 49 17.56 -2.76 -6.62
N ILE A 50 17.84 -3.81 -7.40
CA ILE A 50 17.13 -5.10 -7.26
C ILE A 50 17.38 -5.66 -5.86
N THR A 51 18.61 -5.62 -5.36
CA THR A 51 18.97 -6.10 -4.04
C THR A 51 18.22 -5.35 -2.94
N HIS A 52 18.15 -4.02 -3.04
CA HIS A 52 17.35 -3.20 -2.11
C HIS A 52 15.87 -3.54 -2.16
N LEU A 53 15.33 -3.77 -3.36
CA LEU A 53 13.94 -4.14 -3.56
C LEU A 53 13.63 -5.50 -2.91
N VAL A 54 14.44 -6.52 -3.16
CA VAL A 54 14.31 -7.85 -2.55
C VAL A 54 14.41 -7.77 -1.02
N ARG A 55 15.40 -7.06 -0.49
CA ARG A 55 15.57 -6.87 0.96
C ARG A 55 14.34 -6.19 1.58
N SER A 56 13.78 -5.18 0.92
CA SER A 56 12.58 -4.49 1.42
C SER A 56 11.35 -5.41 1.43
N GLN A 57 11.19 -6.28 0.43
CA GLN A 57 10.10 -7.27 0.40
C GLN A 57 10.26 -8.31 1.51
N VAL A 58 11.46 -8.86 1.68
CA VAL A 58 11.76 -9.81 2.77
C VAL A 58 11.50 -9.16 4.13
N ALA A 59 11.97 -7.91 4.33
CA ALA A 59 11.73 -7.17 5.56
C ALA A 59 10.23 -6.93 5.81
N ALA A 60 9.44 -6.64 4.77
CA ALA A 60 8.00 -6.45 4.89
C ALA A 60 7.29 -7.76 5.29
N VAL A 61 7.66 -8.90 4.71
CA VAL A 61 7.10 -10.21 5.08
C VAL A 61 7.47 -10.57 6.52
N LEU A 62 8.74 -10.46 6.87
CA LEU A 62 9.22 -10.75 8.23
C LEU A 62 8.59 -9.80 9.24
N GLY A 63 8.49 -8.50 8.94
CA GLY A 63 7.85 -7.51 9.81
C GLY A 63 6.38 -7.84 10.07
N ASN A 64 5.63 -8.23 9.04
CA ASN A 64 4.26 -8.67 9.20
C ASN A 64 4.16 -9.89 10.12
N VAL A 65 4.95 -10.93 9.89
CA VAL A 65 4.89 -12.14 10.71
C VAL A 65 5.34 -11.87 12.15
N LEU A 66 6.47 -11.18 12.33
CA LEU A 66 7.07 -10.94 13.66
C LEU A 66 6.29 -9.92 14.50
N VAL A 67 5.52 -9.04 13.89
CA VAL A 67 4.72 -8.04 14.62
C VAL A 67 3.27 -8.48 14.76
N VAL A 68 2.65 -8.96 13.69
CA VAL A 68 1.21 -9.32 13.71
C VAL A 68 0.96 -10.55 14.58
N PHE A 69 1.81 -11.55 14.50
CA PHE A 69 1.63 -12.79 15.29
C PHE A 69 1.61 -12.52 16.81
N PRO A 70 2.64 -11.88 17.42
CA PRO A 70 2.58 -11.57 18.85
C PRO A 70 1.50 -10.55 19.20
N ALA A 71 1.21 -9.58 18.34
CA ALA A 71 0.14 -8.63 18.59
C ALA A 71 -1.24 -9.30 18.67
N VAL A 72 -1.51 -10.26 17.77
CA VAL A 72 -2.75 -11.06 17.80
C VAL A 72 -2.81 -11.94 19.03
N LEU A 73 -1.70 -12.57 19.45
CA LEU A 73 -1.65 -13.36 20.68
C LEU A 73 -1.96 -12.51 21.92
N VAL A 74 -1.34 -11.32 22.02
CA VAL A 74 -1.63 -10.38 23.13
C VAL A 74 -3.09 -9.97 23.13
N LEU A 75 -3.62 -9.58 21.97
CA LEU A 75 -5.01 -9.16 21.84
C LEU A 75 -5.98 -10.30 22.19
N ALA A 76 -5.74 -11.50 21.70
CA ALA A 76 -6.56 -12.69 22.02
C ALA A 76 -6.53 -13.00 23.52
N THR A 77 -5.36 -12.88 24.17
CA THR A 77 -5.22 -13.07 25.60
C THR A 77 -5.97 -12.01 26.39
N LEU A 78 -5.87 -10.75 26.00
CA LEU A 78 -6.61 -9.64 26.63
C LEU A 78 -8.13 -9.84 26.51
N ILE A 79 -8.62 -10.25 25.33
CA ILE A 79 -10.02 -10.58 25.14
C ILE A 79 -10.45 -11.73 26.05
N ALA A 80 -9.67 -12.80 26.10
CA ALA A 80 -9.96 -13.95 26.96
C ALA A 80 -10.02 -13.58 28.45
N LEU A 81 -9.12 -12.74 28.91
CA LEU A 81 -9.13 -12.22 30.28
C LEU A 81 -10.32 -11.32 30.57
N ALA A 82 -10.73 -10.50 29.61
CA ALA A 82 -11.85 -9.56 29.77
C ALA A 82 -13.23 -10.26 29.70
N THR A 83 -13.36 -11.29 28.86
CA THR A 83 -14.65 -11.98 28.63
C THR A 83 -14.80 -13.30 29.42
N GLY A 84 -13.72 -13.77 30.05
CA GLY A 84 -13.69 -15.07 30.75
C GLY A 84 -13.72 -16.28 29.81
N GLY A 85 -13.55 -16.08 28.49
CA GLY A 85 -13.59 -17.15 27.50
C GLY A 85 -12.63 -16.90 26.33
N PRO A 86 -12.37 -17.90 25.48
CA PRO A 86 -11.47 -17.74 24.34
C PRO A 86 -12.02 -16.74 23.33
N ALA A 87 -11.16 -15.99 22.67
CA ALA A 87 -11.52 -14.99 21.66
C ALA A 87 -12.24 -15.59 20.44
N ILE A 88 -11.96 -16.85 20.12
CA ILE A 88 -12.64 -17.64 19.08
C ILE A 88 -12.93 -19.04 19.63
N SER A 89 -14.02 -19.67 19.18
CA SER A 89 -14.35 -21.04 19.55
C SER A 89 -13.42 -22.05 18.85
N VAL A 90 -13.26 -23.24 19.45
CA VAL A 90 -12.45 -24.32 18.86
C VAL A 90 -12.96 -24.67 17.45
N LYS A 91 -14.28 -24.68 17.27
CA LYS A 91 -14.93 -24.99 16.00
C LYS A 91 -14.61 -23.98 14.90
N GLU A 92 -14.57 -22.69 15.25
CA GLU A 92 -14.16 -21.63 14.33
C GLU A 92 -12.66 -21.71 13.99
N ALA A 93 -11.82 -22.00 14.98
CA ALA A 93 -10.39 -22.19 14.76
C ALA A 93 -10.11 -23.38 13.81
N GLU A 94 -10.77 -24.51 14.00
CA GLU A 94 -10.66 -25.69 13.13
C GLU A 94 -11.14 -25.36 11.70
N HIS A 95 -12.25 -24.64 11.56
CA HIS A 95 -12.75 -24.21 10.26
C HIS A 95 -11.77 -23.30 9.52
N VAL A 96 -11.18 -22.32 10.23
CA VAL A 96 -10.15 -21.43 9.65
C VAL A 96 -8.92 -22.21 9.22
N LEU A 97 -8.41 -23.12 10.07
CA LEU A 97 -7.25 -23.96 9.75
C LEU A 97 -7.52 -24.86 8.54
N ALA A 98 -8.71 -25.47 8.47
CA ALA A 98 -9.11 -26.28 7.33
C ALA A 98 -9.23 -25.47 6.03
N SER A 99 -9.69 -24.22 6.12
CA SER A 99 -9.82 -23.32 4.96
C SER A 99 -8.48 -22.80 4.44
N LEU A 100 -7.46 -22.73 5.28
CA LEU A 100 -6.11 -22.22 4.94
C LEU A 100 -5.15 -23.33 4.49
N HIS A 101 -5.65 -24.37 3.86
CA HIS A 101 -4.82 -25.46 3.36
C HIS A 101 -4.00 -25.06 2.14
N LEU A 102 -2.67 -25.31 2.17
CA LEU A 102 -1.73 -24.89 1.11
C LEU A 102 -2.06 -25.52 -0.27
N LEU A 103 -2.61 -26.71 -0.28
CA LEU A 103 -3.03 -27.43 -1.51
C LEU A 103 -4.50 -27.17 -1.87
N GLY A 104 -5.16 -26.28 -1.15
CA GLY A 104 -6.55 -25.89 -1.37
C GLY A 104 -6.71 -24.61 -2.21
N PRO A 105 -7.92 -24.12 -2.32
CA PRO A 105 -8.22 -22.89 -3.08
C PRO A 105 -7.54 -21.63 -2.54
N SER A 106 -6.99 -21.65 -1.32
CA SER A 106 -6.31 -20.52 -0.69
C SER A 106 -5.15 -20.00 -1.53
N LEU A 107 -4.40 -20.88 -2.21
CA LEU A 107 -3.30 -20.48 -3.09
C LEU A 107 -3.80 -19.67 -4.28
N PHE A 108 -4.91 -20.09 -4.90
CA PHE A 108 -5.52 -19.35 -6.00
C PHE A 108 -6.07 -18.00 -5.56
N PHE A 109 -6.73 -17.93 -4.40
CA PHE A 109 -7.20 -16.67 -3.85
C PHE A 109 -6.06 -15.73 -3.46
N ALA A 110 -4.95 -16.26 -2.94
CA ALA A 110 -3.75 -15.47 -2.64
C ALA A 110 -3.13 -14.91 -3.94
N ALA A 111 -2.99 -15.73 -4.97
CA ALA A 111 -2.49 -15.31 -6.28
C ALA A 111 -3.41 -14.26 -6.91
N PHE A 112 -4.72 -14.47 -6.89
CA PHE A 112 -5.71 -13.51 -7.38
C PHE A 112 -5.64 -12.18 -6.62
N THR A 113 -5.52 -12.23 -5.30
CA THR A 113 -5.32 -11.03 -4.47
C THR A 113 -4.04 -10.29 -4.86
N GLY A 114 -2.95 -11.00 -5.13
CA GLY A 114 -1.71 -10.42 -5.64
C GLY A 114 -1.90 -9.68 -6.97
N VAL A 115 -2.64 -10.27 -7.90
CA VAL A 115 -2.99 -9.63 -9.19
C VAL A 115 -3.83 -8.36 -8.97
N LEU A 116 -4.82 -8.41 -8.07
CA LEU A 116 -5.66 -7.25 -7.77
C LEU A 116 -4.84 -6.11 -7.12
N LEU A 117 -3.93 -6.44 -6.21
CA LEU A 117 -3.04 -5.46 -5.58
C LEU A 117 -2.08 -4.82 -6.60
N PHE A 118 -1.55 -5.61 -7.52
CA PHE A 118 -0.73 -5.11 -8.62
C PHE A 118 -1.53 -4.18 -9.55
N ALA A 119 -2.74 -4.57 -9.95
CA ALA A 119 -3.62 -3.74 -10.76
C ALA A 119 -3.98 -2.41 -10.05
N SER A 120 -4.27 -2.47 -8.75
CA SER A 120 -4.51 -1.28 -7.92
C SER A 120 -3.29 -0.34 -7.93
N SER A 121 -2.07 -0.88 -7.83
CA SER A 121 -0.84 -0.08 -7.89
C SER A 121 -0.66 0.63 -9.23
N ILE A 122 -0.98 -0.03 -10.34
CA ILE A 122 -0.94 0.57 -11.68
C ILE A 122 -1.97 1.69 -11.80
N ILE A 123 -3.20 1.46 -11.33
CA ILE A 123 -4.27 2.46 -11.36
C ILE A 123 -3.87 3.69 -10.51
N ALA A 124 -3.29 3.47 -9.34
CA ALA A 124 -2.81 4.55 -8.49
C ALA A 124 -1.72 5.39 -9.18
N GLY A 125 -0.73 4.74 -9.80
CA GLY A 125 0.32 5.42 -10.57
C GLY A 125 -0.23 6.15 -11.80
N TRP A 126 -1.18 5.56 -12.51
CA TRP A 126 -1.85 6.21 -13.64
C TRP A 126 -2.65 7.44 -13.20
N THR A 127 -3.39 7.35 -12.10
CA THR A 127 -4.16 8.45 -11.52
C THR A 127 -3.25 9.61 -11.11
N GLU A 128 -2.11 9.31 -10.47
CA GLU A 128 -1.13 10.32 -10.11
C GLU A 128 -0.54 11.02 -11.34
N ASN A 129 -0.12 10.26 -12.35
CA ASN A 129 0.38 10.79 -13.61
C ASN A 129 -0.68 11.65 -14.31
N TRP A 130 -1.92 11.20 -14.39
CA TRP A 130 -3.02 11.94 -14.96
C TRP A 130 -3.25 13.28 -14.25
N PHE A 131 -3.22 13.24 -12.90
CA PHE A 131 -3.38 14.43 -12.06
C PHE A 131 -2.28 15.47 -12.33
N VAL A 132 -1.02 15.01 -12.44
CA VAL A 132 0.13 15.90 -12.71
C VAL A 132 0.09 16.44 -14.14
N LEU A 133 -0.17 15.59 -15.13
CA LEU A 133 -0.21 15.97 -16.56
C LEU A 133 -1.30 17.02 -16.83
N HIS A 134 -2.46 16.90 -16.19
CA HIS A 134 -3.57 17.84 -16.35
C HIS A 134 -3.49 19.04 -15.38
N ARG A 135 -2.39 19.18 -14.65
CA ARG A 135 -2.18 20.26 -13.68
C ARG A 135 -3.38 20.49 -12.75
N MET A 136 -3.95 19.37 -12.26
CA MET A 136 -5.16 19.39 -11.44
C MET A 136 -4.95 20.12 -10.10
N ASP A 137 -3.73 20.17 -9.59
CA ASP A 137 -3.35 21.00 -8.44
C ASP A 137 -3.60 22.48 -8.72
N SER A 138 -3.19 22.98 -9.89
CA SER A 138 -3.46 24.37 -10.32
C SER A 138 -4.95 24.61 -10.56
N ALA A 139 -5.63 23.64 -11.17
CA ALA A 139 -7.08 23.73 -11.38
C ALA A 139 -7.84 23.85 -10.05
N ILE A 140 -7.47 23.10 -9.02
CA ILE A 140 -8.08 23.18 -7.69
C ILE A 140 -7.73 24.52 -7.01
N GLN A 141 -6.46 24.94 -7.10
CA GLN A 141 -5.96 26.13 -6.41
C GLN A 141 -6.59 27.43 -6.96
N TYR A 142 -6.80 27.50 -8.26
CA TYR A 142 -7.24 28.75 -8.95
C TYR A 142 -8.69 28.69 -9.43
N ASN A 143 -9.42 27.62 -9.21
CA ASN A 143 -10.82 27.53 -9.62
C ASN A 143 -11.68 28.58 -8.88
N PRO A 144 -12.40 29.47 -9.60
CA PRO A 144 -13.21 30.51 -8.97
C PRO A 144 -14.30 29.97 -8.03
N ARG A 145 -14.89 28.82 -8.37
CA ARG A 145 -15.92 28.18 -7.53
C ARG A 145 -15.32 27.66 -6.22
N ILE A 146 -14.16 26.99 -6.29
CA ILE A 146 -13.48 26.44 -5.12
C ILE A 146 -12.95 27.58 -4.25
N THR A 147 -12.30 28.55 -4.84
CA THR A 147 -11.77 29.72 -4.11
C THR A 147 -12.86 30.62 -3.53
N GLY A 148 -14.02 30.68 -4.16
CA GLY A 148 -15.20 31.40 -3.63
C GLY A 148 -15.77 30.75 -2.37
N ILE A 149 -15.78 29.41 -2.29
CA ILE A 149 -16.31 28.67 -1.13
C ILE A 149 -15.26 28.53 -0.02
N LEU A 150 -14.04 28.12 -0.36
CA LEU A 150 -12.99 27.79 0.62
C LEU A 150 -12.06 28.97 0.96
N GLY A 151 -12.00 29.98 0.09
CA GLY A 151 -10.99 31.03 0.12
C GLY A 151 -9.64 30.57 -0.47
N LYS A 152 -8.85 31.50 -1.02
CA LYS A 152 -7.59 31.23 -1.73
C LYS A 152 -6.58 30.42 -0.90
N ALA A 153 -6.40 30.75 0.36
CA ALA A 153 -5.42 30.06 1.22
C ALA A 153 -5.79 28.61 1.53
N ARG A 154 -7.08 28.33 1.71
CA ARG A 154 -7.55 26.96 1.95
C ARG A 154 -7.53 26.13 0.66
N ALA A 155 -7.94 26.71 -0.48
CA ALA A 155 -7.86 26.05 -1.77
C ALA A 155 -6.41 25.62 -2.10
N ALA A 156 -5.43 26.47 -1.87
CA ALA A 156 -4.01 26.15 -2.06
C ALA A 156 -3.53 25.02 -1.11
N ARG A 157 -3.99 24.98 0.15
CA ARG A 157 -3.66 23.88 1.08
C ARG A 157 -4.28 22.55 0.62
N TRP A 158 -5.53 22.59 0.19
CA TRP A 158 -6.22 21.40 -0.35
C TRP A 158 -5.56 20.87 -1.62
N ALA A 159 -5.20 21.74 -2.55
CA ALA A 159 -4.48 21.35 -3.77
C ALA A 159 -3.18 20.62 -3.45
N ARG A 160 -2.38 21.13 -2.52
CA ARG A 160 -1.14 20.48 -2.07
C ARG A 160 -1.39 19.17 -1.34
N PHE A 161 -2.42 19.11 -0.50
CA PHE A 161 -2.79 17.90 0.22
C PHE A 161 -3.20 16.78 -0.76
N ILE A 162 -4.09 17.10 -1.73
CA ILE A 162 -4.53 16.13 -2.74
C ILE A 162 -3.34 15.67 -3.57
N ARG A 163 -2.51 16.60 -4.07
CA ARG A 163 -1.32 16.23 -4.85
C ARG A 163 -0.39 15.28 -4.11
N LYS A 164 -0.20 15.50 -2.80
CA LYS A 164 0.68 14.65 -1.98
C LYS A 164 0.11 13.27 -1.73
N ASN A 165 -1.20 13.12 -1.71
CA ASN A 165 -1.88 11.90 -1.27
C ASN A 165 -2.68 11.20 -2.37
N ILE A 166 -2.68 11.72 -3.61
CA ILE A 166 -3.55 11.21 -4.68
C ILE A 166 -3.34 9.72 -4.98
N SER A 167 -2.09 9.27 -5.02
CA SER A 167 -1.76 7.86 -5.20
C SER A 167 -2.17 6.98 -4.01
N GLY A 168 -2.37 7.58 -2.85
CA GLY A 168 -2.85 6.91 -1.65
C GLY A 168 -4.36 6.70 -1.62
N PHE A 169 -5.10 7.57 -2.32
CA PHE A 169 -6.57 7.51 -2.40
C PHE A 169 -7.07 6.67 -3.59
N ALA A 170 -6.24 6.45 -4.61
CA ALA A 170 -6.52 5.60 -5.74
C ALA A 170 -6.17 4.14 -5.47
#